data_15d0de8cbc51222a648fc42b6483853a
#
_entry.id   15d0de8cbc51222a648fc42b6483853a
#
_cell.length_a   1.000
_cell.length_b   1.000
_cell.length_c   1.000
_cell.angle_alpha   90.00
_cell.angle_beta   90.00
_cell.angle_gamma   90.00
#
_symmetry.space_group_name_H-M   'P 1'
#
loop_
_entity.id
_entity.type
_entity.pdbx_description
1 polymer ?
#
loop_
_entity_poly.entity_id
_entity_poly.type
_entity_poly.pdbx_seq_one_letter_code
_entity_poly.pdbx_strand_id
1 'polypeptide(L)'
;VKLQTIVPASDNKKYLYIGRLSYEKGIDFFCEGITKAGVSGIVIGSGDRLEDLKNKYPKIEFVGWKQQTEMKEYILQARALVFPSVWYEGAPLTIPEVMGGYCLPCIVSDCSAGRDYIEQDYNGLIYSGKNVEALCESICRMENDELVIKLQSNIEKYFNREKYSSEHHVKKLMECYERMLSEE
;
A
#
# COMPACT_ATOMS: atom_id res chain seq x y z
N VAL A 1 13.01 -7.16 -3.29
CA VAL A 1 11.67 -7.55 -3.78
C VAL A 1 11.79 -8.03 -5.23
N LYS A 2 11.21 -9.19 -5.56
CA LYS A 2 11.22 -9.74 -6.93
C LYS A 2 9.95 -9.36 -7.66
N LEU A 3 10.08 -8.99 -8.94
CA LEU A 3 8.93 -8.75 -9.81
C LEU A 3 8.11 -10.03 -9.97
N GLN A 4 6.82 -9.90 -9.85
CA GLN A 4 5.81 -10.94 -10.03
C GLN A 4 5.02 -10.70 -11.32
N THR A 5 3.82 -11.25 -11.40
CA THR A 5 2.89 -10.98 -12.50
C THR A 5 2.39 -9.53 -12.43
N ILE A 6 2.41 -8.81 -13.53
CA ILE A 6 1.80 -7.48 -13.65
C ILE A 6 0.50 -7.62 -14.43
N VAL A 7 -0.55 -6.98 -13.94
CA VAL A 7 -1.81 -6.75 -14.69
C VAL A 7 -2.05 -5.26 -14.77
N PRO A 8 -2.73 -4.75 -15.82
CA PRO A 8 -3.07 -3.34 -15.89
C PRO A 8 -3.98 -2.95 -14.72
N ALA A 9 -3.47 -2.15 -13.79
CA ALA A 9 -4.23 -1.71 -12.62
C ALA A 9 -5.45 -0.84 -13.01
N SER A 10 -5.38 -0.18 -14.18
CA SER A 10 -6.49 0.59 -14.77
C SER A 10 -7.73 -0.26 -15.09
N ASP A 11 -7.55 -1.55 -15.38
CA ASP A 11 -8.66 -2.47 -15.67
C ASP A 11 -9.44 -2.86 -14.40
N ASN A 12 -8.81 -2.67 -13.25
CA ASN A 12 -9.38 -3.01 -11.95
C ASN A 12 -10.20 -1.85 -11.35
N LYS A 13 -11.16 -2.19 -10.47
CA LYS A 13 -12.07 -1.23 -9.85
C LYS A 13 -12.10 -1.33 -8.32
N LYS A 14 -11.29 -2.21 -7.73
CA LYS A 14 -11.24 -2.43 -6.29
C LYS A 14 -10.01 -1.78 -5.68
N TYR A 15 -10.15 -1.18 -4.51
CA TYR A 15 -9.06 -0.66 -3.71
C TYR A 15 -8.71 -1.65 -2.62
N LEU A 16 -7.41 -1.84 -2.38
CA LEU A 16 -6.89 -2.87 -1.48
C LEU A 16 -6.36 -2.26 -0.18
N TYR A 17 -6.73 -2.87 0.93
CA TYR A 17 -6.08 -2.67 2.23
C TYR A 17 -5.42 -3.97 2.67
N ILE A 18 -4.18 -3.89 3.16
CA ILE A 18 -3.44 -5.00 3.76
C ILE A 18 -2.88 -4.56 5.10
N GLY A 19 -3.33 -5.19 6.19
CA GLY A 19 -2.82 -4.87 7.51
C GLY A 19 -3.69 -5.39 8.65
N ARG A 20 -3.21 -5.18 9.89
CA ARG A 20 -4.00 -5.44 11.09
C ARG A 20 -5.21 -4.50 11.14
N LEU A 21 -6.37 -5.03 11.54
CA LEU A 21 -7.60 -4.26 11.63
C LEU A 21 -7.65 -3.52 12.99
N SER A 22 -6.85 -2.47 13.09
CA SER A 22 -6.71 -1.64 14.29
C SER A 22 -6.71 -0.16 13.93
N TYR A 23 -7.03 0.69 14.91
CA TYR A 23 -7.15 2.14 14.70
C TYR A 23 -5.86 2.76 14.14
N GLU A 24 -4.71 2.38 14.69
CA GLU A 24 -3.42 2.92 14.27
C GLU A 24 -3.05 2.57 12.83
N LYS A 25 -3.57 1.45 12.28
CA LYS A 25 -3.41 1.06 10.88
C LYS A 25 -4.41 1.74 9.94
N GLY A 26 -5.32 2.55 10.50
CA GLY A 26 -6.21 3.40 9.73
C GLY A 26 -7.32 2.68 9.00
N ILE A 27 -7.69 1.45 9.42
CA ILE A 27 -8.74 0.68 8.75
C ILE A 27 -10.09 1.43 8.71
N ASP A 28 -10.40 2.22 9.73
CA ASP A 28 -11.62 3.03 9.76
C ASP A 28 -11.61 4.08 8.65
N PHE A 29 -10.47 4.76 8.43
CA PHE A 29 -10.30 5.73 7.34
C PHE A 29 -10.44 5.07 5.97
N PHE A 30 -9.87 3.85 5.81
CA PHE A 30 -10.08 3.08 4.58
C PHE A 30 -11.55 2.83 4.32
N CYS A 31 -12.25 2.21 5.28
CA CYS A 31 -13.65 1.83 5.10
C CYS A 31 -14.56 3.04 4.82
N GLU A 32 -14.35 4.14 5.53
CA GLU A 32 -15.11 5.36 5.35
C GLU A 32 -14.80 6.04 4.01
N GLY A 33 -13.51 6.15 3.64
CA GLY A 33 -13.08 6.72 2.37
C GLY A 33 -13.61 5.96 1.15
N ILE A 34 -13.51 4.61 1.16
CA ILE A 34 -14.08 3.73 0.13
C ILE A 34 -15.58 3.93 -0.01
N THR A 35 -16.30 3.94 1.12
CA THR A 35 -17.75 4.12 1.13
C THR A 35 -18.16 5.49 0.62
N LYS A 36 -17.46 6.55 1.05
CA LYS A 36 -17.72 7.93 0.65
C LYS A 36 -17.40 8.19 -0.83
N ALA A 37 -16.33 7.58 -1.35
CA ALA A 37 -15.98 7.63 -2.76
C ALA A 37 -16.91 6.78 -3.65
N GLY A 38 -17.72 5.90 -3.06
CA GLY A 38 -18.66 5.04 -3.82
C GLY A 38 -17.97 3.93 -4.62
N VAL A 39 -16.75 3.54 -4.23
CA VAL A 39 -15.95 2.51 -4.91
C VAL A 39 -15.95 1.18 -4.13
N SER A 40 -15.37 0.13 -4.71
CA SER A 40 -15.25 -1.18 -4.07
C SER A 40 -13.95 -1.34 -3.32
N GLY A 41 -13.99 -1.99 -2.14
CA GLY A 41 -12.81 -2.24 -1.31
C GLY A 41 -12.62 -3.72 -0.98
N ILE A 42 -11.36 -4.15 -0.91
CA ILE A 42 -10.93 -5.46 -0.38
C ILE A 42 -10.04 -5.20 0.83
N VAL A 43 -10.30 -5.94 1.91
CA VAL A 43 -9.55 -5.86 3.16
C VAL A 43 -8.93 -7.21 3.48
N ILE A 44 -7.58 -7.26 3.46
CA ILE A 44 -6.79 -8.42 3.89
C ILE A 44 -6.24 -8.13 5.28
N GLY A 45 -6.56 -8.98 6.24
CA GLY A 45 -6.05 -8.89 7.60
C GLY A 45 -7.03 -9.37 8.64
N SER A 46 -6.59 -9.32 9.89
CA SER A 46 -7.39 -9.66 11.07
C SER A 46 -7.16 -8.64 12.18
N GLY A 47 -8.05 -8.62 13.16
CA GLY A 47 -7.98 -7.74 14.32
C GLY A 47 -9.32 -7.65 15.02
N ASP A 48 -9.32 -7.06 16.20
CA ASP A 48 -10.49 -6.99 17.09
C ASP A 48 -11.66 -6.20 16.48
N ARG A 49 -11.39 -5.38 15.47
CA ARG A 49 -12.39 -4.54 14.78
C ARG A 49 -13.17 -5.26 13.67
N LEU A 50 -12.80 -6.53 13.34
CA LEU A 50 -13.31 -7.19 12.14
C LEU A 50 -14.84 -7.26 12.10
N GLU A 51 -15.47 -7.75 13.15
CA GLU A 51 -16.93 -7.95 13.16
C GLU A 51 -17.70 -6.62 13.15
N ASP A 52 -17.21 -5.61 13.90
CA ASP A 52 -17.79 -4.27 13.90
C ASP A 52 -17.72 -3.63 12.52
N LEU A 53 -16.57 -3.77 11.83
CA LEU A 53 -16.35 -3.19 10.51
C LEU A 53 -17.18 -3.91 9.44
N LYS A 54 -17.31 -5.22 9.49
CA LYS A 54 -18.19 -5.98 8.58
C LYS A 54 -19.64 -5.54 8.71
N ASN A 55 -20.12 -5.38 9.95
CA ASN A 55 -21.48 -4.95 10.22
C ASN A 55 -21.74 -3.51 9.72
N LYS A 56 -20.77 -2.61 9.95
CA LYS A 56 -20.86 -1.19 9.56
C LYS A 56 -20.70 -0.97 8.06
N TYR A 57 -19.87 -1.79 7.39
CA TYR A 57 -19.51 -1.63 5.97
C TYR A 57 -19.74 -2.91 5.16
N PRO A 58 -21.00 -3.38 5.03
CA PRO A 58 -21.31 -4.69 4.43
C PRO A 58 -20.96 -4.81 2.94
N LYS A 59 -20.66 -3.70 2.26
CA LYS A 59 -20.25 -3.68 0.85
C LYS A 59 -18.75 -3.84 0.65
N ILE A 60 -17.94 -3.78 1.71
CA ILE A 60 -16.51 -4.01 1.66
C ILE A 60 -16.23 -5.50 1.84
N GLU A 61 -15.37 -6.05 1.00
CA GLU A 61 -14.99 -7.46 1.01
C GLU A 61 -13.89 -7.70 2.06
N PHE A 62 -14.24 -8.27 3.22
CA PHE A 62 -13.28 -8.66 4.25
C PHE A 62 -12.91 -10.13 4.09
N VAL A 63 -11.71 -10.40 3.57
CA VAL A 63 -11.26 -11.78 3.23
C VAL A 63 -10.47 -12.47 4.36
N GLY A 64 -10.29 -11.77 5.49
CA GLY A 64 -9.53 -12.28 6.63
C GLY A 64 -8.02 -12.22 6.40
N TRP A 65 -7.27 -12.82 7.32
CA TRP A 65 -5.82 -12.95 7.18
C TRP A 65 -5.46 -13.93 6.05
N LYS A 66 -4.44 -13.60 5.26
CA LYS A 66 -3.95 -14.41 4.14
C LYS A 66 -2.44 -14.59 4.22
N GLN A 67 -1.96 -15.76 3.82
CA GLN A 67 -0.54 -15.98 3.59
C GLN A 67 -0.08 -15.19 2.36
N GLN A 68 1.23 -14.90 2.28
CA GLN A 68 1.81 -14.12 1.18
C GLN A 68 1.48 -14.70 -0.22
N THR A 69 1.44 -16.02 -0.34
CA THR A 69 1.08 -16.69 -1.61
C THR A 69 -0.38 -16.50 -2.01
N GLU A 70 -1.28 -16.38 -1.03
CA GLU A 70 -2.71 -16.17 -1.25
C GLU A 70 -3.04 -14.70 -1.54
N MET A 71 -2.24 -13.75 -1.00
CA MET A 71 -2.46 -12.31 -1.23
C MET A 71 -2.35 -11.93 -2.70
N LYS A 72 -1.58 -12.68 -3.49
CA LYS A 72 -1.35 -12.42 -4.91
C LYS A 72 -2.66 -12.22 -5.69
N GLU A 73 -3.64 -13.11 -5.50
CA GLU A 73 -4.91 -13.05 -6.25
C GLU A 73 -5.70 -11.76 -5.98
N TYR A 74 -5.63 -11.22 -4.77
CA TYR A 74 -6.30 -9.97 -4.38
C TYR A 74 -5.52 -8.75 -4.86
N ILE A 75 -4.19 -8.81 -4.81
CA ILE A 75 -3.32 -7.73 -5.32
C ILE A 75 -3.55 -7.55 -6.83
N LEU A 76 -3.68 -8.65 -7.58
CA LEU A 76 -3.92 -8.61 -9.02
C LEU A 76 -5.33 -8.09 -9.41
N GLN A 77 -6.29 -8.04 -8.47
CA GLN A 77 -7.62 -7.47 -8.66
C GLN A 77 -7.71 -6.00 -8.21
N ALA A 78 -6.62 -5.47 -7.65
CA ALA A 78 -6.63 -4.13 -7.09
C ALA A 78 -6.25 -3.07 -8.13
N ARG A 79 -6.91 -1.91 -8.04
CA ARG A 79 -6.58 -0.69 -8.76
C ARG A 79 -5.45 0.08 -8.09
N ALA A 80 -5.47 0.13 -6.77
CA ALA A 80 -4.43 0.70 -5.93
C ALA A 80 -4.45 0.08 -4.53
N LEU A 81 -3.28 0.08 -3.88
CA LEU A 81 -3.19 -0.14 -2.43
C LEU A 81 -3.50 1.19 -1.74
N VAL A 82 -4.37 1.17 -0.73
CA VAL A 82 -4.56 2.28 0.21
C VAL A 82 -3.86 1.92 1.51
N PHE A 83 -2.90 2.76 1.93
CA PHE A 83 -2.14 2.60 3.16
C PHE A 83 -2.45 3.78 4.11
N PRO A 84 -3.54 3.71 4.89
CA PRO A 84 -4.08 4.82 5.64
C PRO A 84 -3.55 4.91 7.07
N SER A 85 -2.40 4.31 7.37
CA SER A 85 -1.83 4.28 8.72
C SER A 85 -1.73 5.68 9.31
N VAL A 86 -2.21 5.84 10.54
CA VAL A 86 -2.18 7.11 11.29
C VAL A 86 -1.05 7.13 12.31
N TRP A 87 -0.24 6.09 12.32
CA TRP A 87 0.92 5.91 13.17
C TRP A 87 2.20 6.01 12.36
N TYR A 88 3.25 6.60 12.94
CA TYR A 88 4.57 6.64 12.34
C TYR A 88 5.21 5.25 12.40
N GLU A 89 5.09 4.50 11.33
CA GLU A 89 5.73 3.19 11.16
C GLU A 89 7.14 3.39 10.61
N GLY A 90 8.14 2.75 11.22
CA GLY A 90 9.53 2.94 10.81
C GLY A 90 9.84 2.40 9.41
N ALA A 91 9.24 1.27 9.00
CA ALA A 91 9.48 0.66 7.69
C ALA A 91 8.28 -0.23 7.28
N PRO A 92 7.22 0.33 6.68
CA PRO A 92 6.08 -0.46 6.24
C PRO A 92 6.41 -1.27 4.99
N LEU A 93 6.69 -2.57 5.14
CA LEU A 93 7.13 -3.46 4.06
C LEU A 93 6.04 -3.71 3.00
N THR A 94 4.77 -3.61 3.37
CA THR A 94 3.64 -3.82 2.44
C THR A 94 3.74 -2.94 1.19
N ILE A 95 4.17 -1.69 1.33
CA ILE A 95 4.27 -0.76 0.20
C ILE A 95 5.33 -1.21 -0.81
N PRO A 96 6.62 -1.40 -0.43
CA PRO A 96 7.62 -1.85 -1.39
C PRO A 96 7.35 -3.27 -1.92
N GLU A 97 6.69 -4.14 -1.17
CA GLU A 97 6.29 -5.47 -1.65
C GLU A 97 5.24 -5.37 -2.76
N VAL A 98 4.23 -4.54 -2.59
CA VAL A 98 3.14 -4.36 -3.57
C VAL A 98 3.63 -3.58 -4.78
N MET A 99 4.33 -2.45 -4.58
CA MET A 99 4.90 -1.68 -5.68
C MET A 99 5.98 -2.46 -6.45
N GLY A 100 6.95 -3.02 -5.72
CA GLY A 100 8.06 -3.73 -6.35
C GLY A 100 7.68 -5.07 -6.97
N GLY A 101 6.76 -5.80 -6.35
CA GLY A 101 6.32 -7.11 -6.82
C GLY A 101 5.28 -7.04 -7.94
N TYR A 102 4.37 -6.10 -7.90
CA TYR A 102 3.19 -6.09 -8.78
C TYR A 102 3.00 -4.79 -9.55
N CYS A 103 3.89 -3.83 -9.36
CA CYS A 103 3.80 -2.48 -9.94
C CYS A 103 2.46 -1.78 -9.62
N LEU A 104 1.84 -2.12 -8.48
CA LEU A 104 0.56 -1.55 -8.10
C LEU A 104 0.77 -0.15 -7.48
N PRO A 105 0.10 0.91 -7.97
CA PRO A 105 0.15 2.23 -7.36
C PRO A 105 -0.41 2.24 -5.94
N CYS A 106 0.08 3.18 -5.12
CA CYS A 106 -0.35 3.31 -3.72
C CYS A 106 -0.92 4.70 -3.43
N ILE A 107 -1.91 4.76 -2.54
CA ILE A 107 -2.41 5.97 -1.88
C ILE A 107 -1.96 5.87 -0.42
N VAL A 108 -1.14 6.79 0.06
CA VAL A 108 -0.47 6.68 1.36
C VAL A 108 -0.74 7.90 2.22
N SER A 109 -1.00 7.68 3.50
CA SER A 109 -1.13 8.73 4.51
C SER A 109 0.23 9.40 4.78
N ASP A 110 0.27 10.73 4.87
CA ASP A 110 1.45 11.50 5.26
C ASP A 110 1.86 11.29 6.73
N CYS A 111 1.00 10.69 7.54
CA CYS A 111 1.27 10.35 8.94
C CYS A 111 2.26 9.18 9.11
N SER A 112 2.50 8.39 8.08
CA SER A 112 3.37 7.21 8.16
C SER A 112 4.64 7.35 7.34
N ALA A 113 5.73 6.64 7.72
CA ALA A 113 6.94 6.56 6.90
C ALA A 113 6.69 5.88 5.53
N GLY A 114 5.49 5.36 5.30
CA GLY A 114 5.06 4.89 3.98
C GLY A 114 5.15 5.95 2.89
N ARG A 115 5.00 7.23 3.25
CA ARG A 115 5.17 8.37 2.34
C ARG A 115 6.56 8.44 1.69
N ASP A 116 7.59 7.92 2.36
CA ASP A 116 8.97 7.96 1.86
C ASP A 116 9.20 7.03 0.66
N TYR A 117 8.24 6.14 0.35
CA TYR A 117 8.24 5.32 -0.87
C TYR A 117 7.53 6.01 -2.05
N ILE A 118 6.80 7.10 -1.77
CA ILE A 118 5.92 7.74 -2.75
C ILE A 118 6.49 9.08 -3.19
N GLU A 119 6.62 9.21 -4.49
CA GLU A 119 6.78 10.49 -5.18
C GLU A 119 5.42 10.87 -5.75
N GLN A 120 4.89 12.01 -5.27
CA GLN A 120 3.54 12.48 -5.59
C GLN A 120 3.33 12.60 -7.09
N ASP A 121 2.24 12.01 -7.61
CA ASP A 121 1.85 12.01 -9.02
C ASP A 121 2.84 11.33 -9.98
N TYR A 122 3.87 10.67 -9.43
CA TYR A 122 4.87 9.93 -10.18
C TYR A 122 4.70 8.41 -10.04
N ASN A 123 4.64 7.90 -8.80
CA ASN A 123 4.47 6.46 -8.51
C ASN A 123 3.32 6.15 -7.54
N GLY A 124 2.62 7.18 -7.05
CA GLY A 124 1.51 7.05 -6.13
C GLY A 124 0.96 8.41 -5.72
N LEU A 125 0.06 8.40 -4.74
CA LEU A 125 -0.52 9.60 -4.16
C LEU A 125 -0.27 9.64 -2.65
N ILE A 126 0.03 10.82 -2.12
CA ILE A 126 0.09 11.10 -0.69
C ILE A 126 -1.12 11.97 -0.35
N TYR A 127 -1.84 11.62 0.72
CA TYR A 127 -2.93 12.42 1.22
C TYR A 127 -2.70 12.85 2.67
N SER A 128 -3.34 13.94 3.10
CA SER A 128 -3.29 14.40 4.49
C SER A 128 -3.97 13.38 5.40
N GLY A 129 -3.20 12.70 6.21
CA GLY A 129 -3.65 11.61 7.07
C GLY A 129 -4.66 12.05 8.13
N LYS A 130 -5.45 11.10 8.65
CA LYS A 130 -6.59 11.34 9.55
C LYS A 130 -7.70 12.22 8.93
N ASN A 131 -7.69 12.40 7.62
CA ASN A 131 -8.67 13.18 6.87
C ASN A 131 -9.33 12.29 5.81
N VAL A 132 -10.59 11.90 6.05
CA VAL A 132 -11.37 11.04 5.15
C VAL A 132 -11.66 11.74 3.83
N GLU A 133 -11.90 13.06 3.85
CA GLU A 133 -12.13 13.87 2.67
C GLU A 133 -10.92 13.82 1.73
N ALA A 134 -9.72 14.06 2.26
CA ALA A 134 -8.47 14.00 1.50
C ALA A 134 -8.19 12.61 0.94
N LEU A 135 -8.53 11.54 1.69
CA LEU A 135 -8.45 10.17 1.18
C LEU A 135 -9.45 9.96 0.04
N CYS A 136 -10.70 10.40 0.21
CA CYS A 136 -11.75 10.30 -0.81
C CYS A 136 -11.34 11.02 -2.10
N GLU A 137 -10.79 12.23 -2.00
CA GLU A 137 -10.26 12.98 -3.14
C GLU A 137 -9.14 12.21 -3.87
N SER A 138 -8.22 11.59 -3.12
CA SER A 138 -7.16 10.77 -3.69
C SER A 138 -7.70 9.52 -4.39
N ILE A 139 -8.72 8.87 -3.82
CA ILE A 139 -9.42 7.74 -4.45
C ILE A 139 -10.10 8.22 -5.75
N CYS A 140 -10.84 9.34 -5.71
CA CYS A 140 -11.47 9.91 -6.91
C CYS A 140 -10.45 10.25 -8.01
N ARG A 141 -9.27 10.75 -7.65
CA ARG A 141 -8.19 10.97 -8.63
C ARG A 141 -7.70 9.67 -9.25
N MET A 142 -7.62 8.59 -8.46
CA MET A 142 -7.24 7.25 -8.96
C MET A 142 -8.31 6.62 -9.86
N GLU A 143 -9.53 7.15 -9.96
CA GLU A 143 -10.52 6.70 -10.96
C GLU A 143 -10.17 7.12 -12.39
N ASN A 144 -9.22 8.04 -12.57
CA ASN A 144 -8.65 8.37 -13.88
C ASN A 144 -7.68 7.28 -14.34
N ASP A 145 -8.05 6.55 -15.41
CA ASP A 145 -7.26 5.44 -15.95
C ASP A 145 -5.90 5.92 -16.49
N GLU A 146 -5.80 7.11 -17.10
CA GLU A 146 -4.54 7.66 -17.61
C GLU A 146 -3.54 7.91 -16.47
N LEU A 147 -4.01 8.40 -15.33
CA LEU A 147 -3.18 8.56 -14.13
C LEU A 147 -2.66 7.21 -13.66
N VAL A 148 -3.54 6.21 -13.51
CA VAL A 148 -3.16 4.87 -13.03
C VAL A 148 -2.13 4.22 -13.96
N ILE A 149 -2.32 4.28 -15.28
CA ILE A 149 -1.39 3.77 -16.29
C ILE A 149 -0.03 4.46 -16.14
N LYS A 150 -0.01 5.78 -16.02
CA LYS A 150 1.22 6.55 -15.82
C LYS A 150 1.97 6.12 -14.57
N LEU A 151 1.27 6.06 -13.42
CA LEU A 151 1.87 5.66 -12.14
C LEU A 151 2.44 4.24 -12.20
N GLN A 152 1.67 3.29 -12.72
CA GLN A 152 2.09 1.90 -12.89
C GLN A 152 3.31 1.77 -13.80
N SER A 153 3.33 2.45 -14.95
CA SER A 153 4.47 2.46 -15.87
C SER A 153 5.74 3.03 -15.23
N ASN A 154 5.62 4.08 -14.42
CA ASN A 154 6.76 4.65 -13.70
C ASN A 154 7.30 3.68 -12.65
N ILE A 155 6.43 2.99 -11.89
CA ILE A 155 6.85 1.96 -10.93
C ILE A 155 7.57 0.82 -11.65
N GLU A 156 7.02 0.33 -12.76
CA GLU A 156 7.62 -0.75 -13.53
C GLU A 156 9.04 -0.43 -13.96
N LYS A 157 9.26 0.77 -14.51
CA LYS A 157 10.53 1.22 -15.08
C LYS A 157 11.57 1.64 -14.05
N TYR A 158 11.15 2.32 -12.98
CA TYR A 158 12.07 3.07 -12.13
C TYR A 158 12.09 2.62 -10.68
N PHE A 159 11.18 1.73 -10.23
CA PHE A 159 11.23 1.24 -8.86
C PHE A 159 12.48 0.39 -8.63
N ASN A 160 13.34 0.83 -7.71
CA ASN A 160 14.58 0.12 -7.38
C ASN A 160 14.31 -1.10 -6.50
N ARG A 161 14.02 -2.25 -7.12
CA ARG A 161 13.72 -3.52 -6.45
C ARG A 161 14.90 -4.08 -5.67
N GLU A 162 16.12 -3.83 -6.13
CA GLU A 162 17.36 -4.30 -5.50
C GLU A 162 17.53 -3.67 -4.12
N LYS A 163 17.23 -2.37 -3.97
CA LYS A 163 17.28 -1.65 -2.69
C LYS A 163 16.51 -2.36 -1.57
N TYR A 164 15.45 -3.10 -1.92
CA TYR A 164 14.57 -3.82 -0.98
C TYR A 164 14.82 -5.34 -1.00
N SER A 165 15.97 -5.80 -1.46
CA SER A 165 16.39 -7.19 -1.38
C SER A 165 17.09 -7.50 -0.06
N SER A 166 17.01 -8.76 0.39
CA SER A 166 17.77 -9.23 1.56
C SER A 166 19.27 -9.11 1.35
N GLU A 167 19.74 -9.37 0.13
CA GLU A 167 21.15 -9.26 -0.25
C GLU A 167 21.65 -7.82 -0.08
N HIS A 168 20.88 -6.83 -0.56
CA HIS A 168 21.23 -5.42 -0.39
C HIS A 168 21.23 -5.02 1.08
N HIS A 169 20.26 -5.47 1.86
CA HIS A 169 20.20 -5.19 3.30
C HIS A 169 21.42 -5.75 4.05
N VAL A 170 21.78 -7.02 3.80
CA VAL A 170 22.96 -7.65 4.40
C VAL A 170 24.24 -6.91 4.01
N LYS A 171 24.39 -6.55 2.72
CA LYS A 171 25.55 -5.78 2.27
C LYS A 171 25.67 -4.45 3.03
N LYS A 172 24.57 -3.71 3.19
CA LYS A 172 24.57 -2.44 3.95
C LYS A 172 24.90 -2.61 5.42
N LEU A 173 24.42 -3.68 6.05
CA LEU A 173 24.79 -4.02 7.42
C LEU A 173 26.29 -4.31 7.56
N MET A 174 26.86 -5.10 6.65
CA MET A 174 28.28 -5.43 6.65
C MET A 174 29.14 -4.17 6.47
N GLU A 175 28.79 -3.30 5.50
CA GLU A 175 29.48 -2.01 5.32
C GLU A 175 29.43 -1.15 6.60
N CYS A 176 28.31 -1.19 7.33
CA CYS A 176 28.17 -0.45 8.59
C CYS A 176 29.10 -1.03 9.69
N TYR A 177 29.13 -2.36 9.85
CA TYR A 177 29.98 -3.02 10.83
C TYR A 177 31.49 -2.82 10.53
N GLU A 178 31.88 -2.95 9.26
CA GLU A 178 33.27 -2.71 8.84
C GLU A 178 33.72 -1.30 9.18
N ARG A 179 32.88 -0.29 8.94
CA ARG A 179 33.16 1.10 9.31
C ARG A 179 33.30 1.27 10.82
N MET A 180 32.41 0.71 11.62
CA MET A 180 32.49 0.80 13.09
C MET A 180 33.77 0.17 13.65
N LEU A 181 34.22 -0.96 13.07
CA LEU A 181 35.45 -1.65 13.48
C LEU A 181 36.72 -0.93 13.00
N SER A 182 36.66 -0.09 11.98
CA SER A 182 37.81 0.67 11.47
C SER A 182 37.99 2.02 12.16
N GLU A 183 37.04 2.47 12.97
CA GLU A 183 37.09 3.71 13.75
C GLU A 183 37.66 3.49 15.18
N GLU A 184 38.01 2.23 15.55
CA GLU A 184 38.77 1.86 16.77
C GLU A 184 40.28 1.78 16.46
#